data_6b6a85e76b7f0455bf97c7dfcc68a5d5
#
_entry.id   6b6a85e76b7f0455bf97c7dfcc68a5d5
#
_cell.length_a   1.000
_cell.length_b   1.000
_cell.length_c   1.000
_cell.angle_alpha   90.00
_cell.angle_beta   90.00
_cell.angle_gamma   90.00
#
_symmetry.space_group_name_H-M   'P 1'
#
loop_
_entity.id
_entity.type
_entity.pdbx_description
1 polymer ?
#
loop_
_entity_poly.entity_id
_entity_poly.type
_entity_poly.pdbx_seq_one_letter_code
_entity_poly.pdbx_strand_id
1 'polypeptide(L)'
;TSHMFGFLSSISPETIKDVQIFKGHIPAKFGGRTSSVVELSTRSGNNTSLHGSVYGNLMSSGILAEMPIFGRGSIIFNSRKSRPSNQFSEVYKSIQKFITGDNKFNLITETGDQNTNQNTEYDLYSSYEDFFSRLSFIISPKHRMTFTLVNGKDSILEERTYYGFNNILESDTAYIREKNTFKNFGHSLNFYSQWNNKYRTHFSISNYSYENKYFSKQTSPYENNNSIIGTANRFHDLSDRSIR
;
A
#
# COMPACT_ATOMS: atom_id res chain seq x y z
N THR A 1 1.29 -5.98 -4.84
CA THR A 1 0.91 -5.00 -3.81
C THR A 1 2.17 -4.29 -3.37
N SER A 2 2.50 -3.19 -4.01
CA SER A 2 3.62 -2.34 -3.61
C SER A 2 3.08 -1.28 -2.67
N HIS A 3 3.19 -1.52 -1.36
CA HIS A 3 3.20 -0.44 -0.41
C HIS A 3 4.59 0.17 -0.39
N MET A 4 4.61 1.44 -0.04
CA MET A 4 5.81 2.24 0.06
C MET A 4 6.99 1.44 0.61
N PHE A 5 7.95 1.10 -0.27
CA PHE A 5 9.20 0.37 0.02
C PHE A 5 9.06 -0.96 0.79
N GLY A 6 7.87 -1.58 0.83
CA GLY A 6 7.65 -2.82 1.58
C GLY A 6 7.63 -2.68 3.11
N PHE A 7 7.80 -1.48 3.66
CA PHE A 7 7.79 -1.24 5.11
C PHE A 7 6.40 -1.19 5.72
N LEU A 8 5.41 -0.82 4.93
CA LEU A 8 4.03 -0.75 5.39
C LEU A 8 3.24 -1.91 4.80
N SER A 9 2.64 -2.71 5.65
CA SER A 9 1.78 -3.80 5.22
C SER A 9 0.50 -3.25 4.60
N SER A 10 0.12 -3.78 3.44
CA SER A 10 -1.17 -3.52 2.79
C SER A 10 -2.38 -4.04 3.55
N ILE A 11 -2.13 -4.84 4.56
CA ILE A 11 -3.16 -5.43 5.41
C ILE A 11 -2.77 -5.11 6.84
N SER A 12 -3.71 -4.58 7.63
CA SER A 12 -3.48 -4.30 9.03
C SER A 12 -3.05 -5.57 9.77
N PRO A 13 -1.93 -5.53 10.53
CA PRO A 13 -1.48 -6.66 11.34
C PRO A 13 -2.56 -7.17 12.31
N GLU A 14 -3.44 -6.29 12.78
CA GLU A 14 -4.54 -6.61 13.70
C GLU A 14 -5.55 -7.60 13.10
N THR A 15 -5.60 -7.70 11.77
CA THR A 15 -6.49 -8.61 11.06
C THR A 15 -5.85 -9.94 10.69
N ILE A 16 -4.53 -10.07 10.87
CA ILE A 16 -3.78 -11.26 10.50
C ILE A 16 -3.82 -12.27 11.66
N LYS A 17 -4.13 -13.51 11.32
CA LYS A 17 -4.10 -14.64 12.24
C LYS A 17 -2.80 -15.42 12.12
N ASP A 18 -2.37 -15.67 10.89
CA ASP A 18 -1.23 -16.54 10.57
C ASP A 18 -0.56 -16.12 9.27
N VAL A 19 0.74 -16.33 9.20
CA VAL A 19 1.56 -16.08 8.01
C VAL A 19 2.33 -17.35 7.67
N GLN A 20 2.10 -17.91 6.49
CA GLN A 20 2.81 -19.07 5.99
C GLN A 20 3.66 -18.70 4.78
N ILE A 21 4.91 -19.12 4.80
CA ILE A 21 5.87 -18.89 3.70
C ILE A 21 6.25 -20.21 3.09
N PHE A 22 5.90 -20.41 1.82
CA PHE A 22 6.30 -21.57 1.04
C PHE A 22 7.49 -21.20 0.15
N LYS A 23 8.64 -21.85 0.39
CA LYS A 23 9.86 -21.68 -0.40
C LYS A 23 10.23 -23.03 -1.03
N GLY A 24 10.45 -23.03 -2.35
CA GLY A 24 10.89 -24.20 -3.09
C GLY A 24 9.79 -25.21 -3.40
N HIS A 25 8.96 -25.62 -2.43
CA HIS A 25 7.81 -26.49 -2.64
C HIS A 25 6.50 -25.71 -2.44
N ILE A 26 5.85 -25.41 -3.55
CA ILE A 26 4.62 -24.62 -3.55
C ILE A 26 3.44 -25.57 -3.71
N PRO A 27 2.45 -25.58 -2.78
CA PRO A 27 1.25 -26.39 -2.93
C PRO A 27 0.51 -26.10 -4.24
N ALA A 28 -0.08 -27.13 -4.86
CA ALA A 28 -0.75 -27.05 -6.15
C ALA A 28 -1.92 -26.03 -6.20
N LYS A 29 -2.47 -25.66 -5.04
CA LYS A 29 -3.51 -24.61 -4.94
C LYS A 29 -3.03 -23.22 -5.40
N PHE A 30 -1.70 -23.00 -5.45
CA PHE A 30 -1.08 -21.75 -5.89
C PHE A 30 -0.47 -21.93 -7.29
N GLY A 31 -1.29 -21.84 -8.33
CA GLY A 31 -0.81 -21.96 -9.71
C GLY A 31 0.03 -20.77 -10.17
N GLY A 32 0.94 -21.00 -11.14
CA GLY A 32 1.67 -19.94 -11.84
C GLY A 32 2.76 -19.21 -11.05
N ARG A 33 3.28 -19.81 -9.97
CA ARG A 33 4.37 -19.26 -9.14
C ARG A 33 5.57 -20.19 -9.13
N THR A 34 6.77 -19.63 -9.26
CA THR A 34 8.02 -20.38 -9.40
C THR A 34 9.01 -20.16 -8.26
N SER A 35 8.90 -19.08 -7.48
CA SER A 35 9.91 -18.74 -6.47
C SER A 35 9.44 -18.97 -5.05
N SER A 36 8.44 -18.26 -4.59
CA SER A 36 7.89 -18.38 -3.25
C SER A 36 6.45 -17.87 -3.18
N VAL A 37 5.72 -18.32 -2.16
CA VAL A 37 4.37 -17.85 -1.86
C VAL A 37 4.30 -17.48 -0.39
N VAL A 38 3.73 -16.33 -0.10
CA VAL A 38 3.35 -15.89 1.25
C VAL A 38 1.84 -15.95 1.35
N GLU A 39 1.33 -16.84 2.18
CA GLU A 39 -0.09 -16.97 2.48
C GLU A 39 -0.41 -16.27 3.79
N LEU A 40 -1.30 -15.30 3.74
CA LEU A 40 -1.80 -14.58 4.91
C LEU A 40 -3.20 -15.09 5.26
N SER A 41 -3.34 -15.67 6.43
CA SER A 41 -4.64 -16.07 6.97
C SER A 41 -5.17 -14.96 7.87
N THR A 42 -6.39 -14.50 7.59
CA THR A 42 -7.03 -13.46 8.40
C THR A 42 -7.86 -14.04 9.54
N ARG A 43 -8.03 -13.25 10.60
CA ARG A 43 -8.88 -13.60 11.73
C ARG A 43 -10.35 -13.71 11.30
N SER A 44 -11.09 -14.58 11.94
CA SER A 44 -12.56 -14.56 11.95
C SER A 44 -13.00 -13.74 13.16
N GLY A 45 -14.04 -12.94 13.03
CA GLY A 45 -14.56 -12.17 14.15
C GLY A 45 -15.03 -13.07 15.31
N ASN A 46 -15.24 -12.44 16.48
CA ASN A 46 -15.79 -13.11 17.63
C ASN A 46 -17.27 -13.51 17.42
N ASN A 47 -17.61 -14.77 17.69
CA ASN A 47 -18.96 -15.30 17.48
C ASN A 47 -19.83 -15.33 18.74
N THR A 48 -19.30 -14.90 19.88
CA THR A 48 -19.98 -14.95 21.18
C THR A 48 -20.34 -13.59 21.73
N SER A 49 -19.48 -12.60 21.55
CA SER A 49 -19.67 -11.26 22.12
C SER A 49 -19.11 -10.17 21.23
N LEU A 50 -19.64 -8.97 21.38
CA LEU A 50 -19.12 -7.78 20.73
C LEU A 50 -17.77 -7.41 21.33
N HIS A 51 -16.74 -7.25 20.47
CA HIS A 51 -15.45 -6.75 20.83
C HIS A 51 -15.08 -5.57 19.94
N GLY A 52 -14.40 -4.60 20.52
CA GLY A 52 -13.87 -3.46 19.80
C GLY A 52 -12.56 -3.01 20.41
N SER A 53 -11.67 -2.53 19.56
CA SER A 53 -10.43 -1.90 19.98
C SER A 53 -10.10 -0.69 19.10
N VAL A 54 -9.53 0.31 19.74
CA VAL A 54 -8.90 1.44 19.05
C VAL A 54 -7.40 1.27 19.28
N TYR A 55 -6.63 1.35 18.25
CA TYR A 55 -5.18 1.20 18.32
C TYR A 55 -4.49 2.32 17.58
N GLY A 56 -3.24 2.57 17.94
CA GLY A 56 -2.45 3.59 17.28
C GLY A 56 -0.97 3.48 17.62
N ASN A 57 -0.17 3.96 16.72
CA ASN A 57 1.26 4.13 16.87
C ASN A 57 1.68 5.49 16.28
N LEU A 58 2.99 5.77 16.21
CA LEU A 58 3.49 7.00 15.64
C LEU A 58 3.09 7.19 14.16
N MET A 59 2.80 6.10 13.45
CA MET A 59 2.58 6.10 12.00
C MET A 59 1.11 6.06 11.61
N SER A 60 0.26 5.43 12.42
CA SER A 60 -1.14 5.22 12.07
C SER A 60 -2.03 5.08 13.29
N SER A 61 -3.31 5.24 13.06
CA SER A 61 -4.36 4.89 13.99
C SER A 61 -5.43 4.07 13.28
N GLY A 62 -6.11 3.23 14.04
CA GLY A 62 -7.15 2.36 13.50
C GLY A 62 -8.16 1.92 14.53
N ILE A 63 -9.20 1.33 14.02
CA ILE A 63 -10.27 0.72 14.79
C ILE A 63 -10.48 -0.71 14.33
N LEU A 64 -10.76 -1.60 15.25
CA LEU A 64 -11.16 -2.97 14.98
C LEU A 64 -12.45 -3.24 15.75
N ALA A 65 -13.42 -3.84 15.07
CA ALA A 65 -14.67 -4.28 15.67
C ALA A 65 -14.99 -5.70 15.25
N GLU A 66 -15.43 -6.51 16.19
CA GLU A 66 -15.86 -7.89 15.98
C GLU A 66 -17.25 -8.07 16.58
N MET A 67 -18.16 -8.63 15.81
CA MET A 67 -19.57 -8.77 16.20
C MET A 67 -20.09 -10.16 15.85
N PRO A 68 -20.78 -10.83 16.78
CA PRO A 68 -21.46 -12.08 16.48
C PRO A 68 -22.69 -11.85 15.61
N ILE A 69 -23.00 -12.83 14.76
CA ILE A 69 -24.18 -12.82 13.89
C ILE A 69 -25.03 -14.04 14.21
N PHE A 70 -26.19 -13.82 14.81
CA PHE A 70 -27.23 -14.84 15.10
C PHE A 70 -26.69 -16.12 15.75
N GLY A 71 -25.58 -16.05 16.54
CA GLY A 71 -24.95 -17.19 17.18
C GLY A 71 -24.35 -18.23 16.21
N ARG A 72 -24.38 -17.96 14.90
CA ARG A 72 -23.89 -18.85 13.84
C ARG A 72 -22.78 -18.25 12.99
N GLY A 73 -22.34 -17.06 13.32
CA GLY A 73 -21.31 -16.40 12.55
C GLY A 73 -20.74 -15.20 13.26
N SER A 74 -19.84 -14.54 12.57
CA SER A 74 -19.21 -13.32 13.04
C SER A 74 -18.84 -12.42 11.87
N ILE A 75 -18.80 -11.14 12.14
CA ILE A 75 -18.19 -10.16 11.28
C ILE A 75 -17.00 -9.52 12.01
N ILE A 76 -15.91 -9.34 11.31
CA ILE A 76 -14.78 -8.52 11.75
C ILE A 76 -14.65 -7.37 10.77
N PHE A 77 -14.39 -6.22 11.31
CA PHE A 77 -14.18 -4.98 10.60
C PHE A 77 -12.91 -4.32 11.12
N ASN A 78 -12.08 -3.84 10.23
CA ASN A 78 -10.90 -3.06 10.58
C ASN A 78 -10.76 -1.89 9.61
N SER A 79 -10.47 -0.72 10.15
CA SER A 79 -10.09 0.44 9.37
C SER A 79 -8.86 1.08 9.99
N ARG A 80 -7.87 1.36 9.18
CA ARG A 80 -6.61 1.98 9.59
C ARG A 80 -6.27 3.14 8.63
N LYS A 81 -5.75 4.21 9.22
CA LYS A 81 -5.32 5.38 8.46
C LYS A 81 -3.99 5.89 8.99
N SER A 82 -3.11 6.29 8.11
CA SER A 82 -1.88 6.99 8.48
C SER A 82 -2.21 8.36 9.06
N ARG A 83 -1.35 8.85 9.94
CA ARG A 83 -1.42 10.21 10.43
C ARG A 83 -0.67 11.12 9.47
N PRO A 84 -1.32 12.05 8.77
CA PRO A 84 -0.63 13.08 8.02
C PRO A 84 -0.10 14.09 9.04
N SER A 85 1.17 14.08 9.35
CA SER A 85 1.76 15.11 10.19
C SER A 85 3.20 15.39 9.77
N ASN A 86 3.61 16.65 9.89
CA ASN A 86 4.98 17.07 9.66
C ASN A 86 5.96 16.40 10.64
N GLN A 87 5.50 16.00 11.84
CA GLN A 87 6.31 15.24 12.81
C GLN A 87 6.58 13.82 12.33
N PHE A 88 5.72 13.27 11.50
CA PHE A 88 5.92 12.00 10.84
C PHE A 88 7.07 12.07 9.83
N SER A 89 7.31 13.22 9.26
CA SER A 89 8.38 13.45 8.30
C SER A 89 9.76 13.14 8.91
N GLU A 90 10.00 13.40 10.19
CA GLU A 90 11.31 13.15 10.81
C GLU A 90 11.61 11.66 11.00
N VAL A 91 10.64 10.88 11.49
CA VAL A 91 10.79 9.41 11.56
C VAL A 91 10.92 8.83 10.16
N TYR A 92 10.11 9.32 9.24
CA TYR A 92 10.13 8.87 7.87
C TYR A 92 11.42 9.25 7.14
N LYS A 93 11.89 10.49 7.30
CA LYS A 93 13.19 10.94 6.79
C LYS A 93 14.33 10.08 7.36
N SER A 94 14.28 9.73 8.64
CA SER A 94 15.26 8.85 9.27
C SER A 94 15.24 7.43 8.69
N ILE A 95 14.06 6.88 8.46
CA ILE A 95 13.90 5.56 7.82
C ILE A 95 14.40 5.62 6.38
N GLN A 96 14.03 6.65 5.64
CA GLN A 96 14.48 6.83 4.26
C GLN A 96 16.00 7.00 4.20
N LYS A 97 16.58 7.82 5.07
CA LYS A 97 18.03 7.99 5.21
C LYS A 97 18.73 6.67 5.50
N PHE A 98 18.14 5.83 6.33
CA PHE A 98 18.67 4.48 6.62
C PHE A 98 18.64 3.56 5.40
N ILE A 99 17.61 3.65 4.54
CA ILE A 99 17.46 2.78 3.37
C ILE A 99 18.31 3.24 2.19
N THR A 100 18.30 4.54 1.91
CA THR A 100 18.98 5.12 0.74
C THR A 100 20.43 5.52 1.05
N GLY A 101 20.86 5.43 2.30
CA GLY A 101 22.11 5.97 2.78
C GLY A 101 22.08 7.51 2.84
N ASP A 102 23.17 8.10 3.33
CA ASP A 102 23.35 9.56 3.38
C ASP A 102 23.51 10.22 2.00
N ASN A 103 23.42 9.42 0.96
CA ASN A 103 23.49 9.94 -0.39
C ASN A 103 22.26 10.80 -0.63
N LYS A 104 22.46 12.12 -0.53
CA LYS A 104 21.65 13.12 -1.21
C LYS A 104 21.33 12.50 -2.56
N PHE A 105 20.07 12.38 -2.89
CA PHE A 105 19.62 11.82 -4.16
C PHE A 105 20.25 12.68 -5.26
N ASN A 106 21.44 12.28 -5.69
CA ASN A 106 22.09 12.91 -6.81
C ASN A 106 21.23 12.57 -8.01
N LEU A 107 20.43 13.52 -8.45
CA LEU A 107 19.85 13.45 -9.77
C LEU A 107 21.05 13.26 -10.70
N ILE A 108 21.13 12.07 -11.32
CA ILE A 108 22.00 11.86 -12.47
C ILE A 108 21.38 12.71 -13.56
N THR A 109 21.74 13.98 -13.62
CA THR A 109 21.61 14.74 -14.85
C THR A 109 22.58 14.05 -15.80
N GLU A 110 22.10 13.63 -16.97
CA GLU A 110 22.91 13.05 -18.05
C GLU A 110 24.05 13.97 -18.54
N THR A 111 24.19 15.15 -17.97
CA THR A 111 25.30 16.06 -18.15
C THR A 111 26.31 15.76 -17.04
N GLY A 112 27.32 14.97 -17.36
CA GLY A 112 28.36 14.43 -16.50
C GLY A 112 29.23 15.43 -15.72
N ASP A 113 28.68 16.45 -15.12
CA ASP A 113 29.38 17.43 -14.29
C ASP A 113 29.10 17.15 -12.81
N GLN A 114 30.06 16.45 -12.18
CA GLN A 114 29.99 15.98 -10.78
C GLN A 114 30.27 17.10 -9.75
N ASN A 115 30.26 18.36 -10.11
CA ASN A 115 30.77 19.44 -9.26
C ASN A 115 29.76 20.53 -8.86
N THR A 116 28.47 20.27 -8.97
CA THR A 116 27.47 21.24 -8.48
C THR A 116 27.00 20.85 -7.08
N ASN A 117 27.47 21.59 -6.07
CA ASN A 117 26.89 21.68 -4.73
C ASN A 117 25.51 22.34 -4.83
N GLN A 118 24.54 21.69 -5.49
CA GLN A 118 23.19 22.21 -5.58
C GLN A 118 22.50 22.00 -4.24
N ASN A 119 22.10 23.07 -3.60
CA ASN A 119 21.20 23.03 -2.46
C ASN A 119 19.86 22.50 -2.95
N THR A 120 19.54 21.27 -2.56
CA THR A 120 18.26 20.61 -2.90
C THR A 120 17.43 20.51 -1.63
N GLU A 121 16.26 21.07 -1.66
CA GLU A 121 15.24 20.87 -0.64
C GLU A 121 14.35 19.73 -1.08
N TYR A 122 14.12 18.77 -0.20
CA TYR A 122 13.35 17.56 -0.48
C TYR A 122 12.30 17.34 0.58
N ASP A 123 11.05 17.30 0.15
CA ASP A 123 9.91 16.98 0.99
C ASP A 123 9.18 15.75 0.47
N LEU A 124 8.87 14.85 1.41
CA LEU A 124 8.17 13.61 1.11
C LEU A 124 6.98 13.44 2.04
N TYR A 125 5.82 13.34 1.44
CA TYR A 125 4.56 13.12 2.14
C TYR A 125 4.00 11.77 1.74
N SER A 126 3.68 10.96 2.74
CA SER A 126 3.09 9.65 2.53
C SER A 126 1.82 9.51 3.35
N SER A 127 0.81 8.96 2.72
CA SER A 127 -0.43 8.63 3.40
C SER A 127 -0.96 7.30 2.92
N TYR A 128 -1.59 6.55 3.83
CA TYR A 128 -2.28 5.33 3.49
C TYR A 128 -3.55 5.15 4.31
N GLU A 129 -4.49 4.45 3.73
CA GLU A 129 -5.73 4.04 4.37
C GLU A 129 -6.09 2.62 3.96
N ASP A 130 -6.44 1.79 4.94
CA ASP A 130 -6.81 0.40 4.73
C ASP A 130 -8.17 0.14 5.35
N PHE A 131 -8.92 -0.68 4.65
CA PHE A 131 -10.17 -1.23 5.09
C PHE A 131 -10.18 -2.74 4.90
N PHE A 132 -10.60 -3.46 5.92
CA PHE A 132 -10.77 -4.90 5.89
C PHE A 132 -12.10 -5.26 6.54
N SER A 133 -12.85 -6.15 5.92
CA SER A 133 -14.01 -6.78 6.53
C SER A 133 -14.10 -8.24 6.14
N ARG A 134 -14.47 -9.08 7.09
CA ARG A 134 -14.74 -10.49 6.86
C ARG A 134 -15.99 -10.94 7.59
N LEU A 135 -16.92 -11.45 6.82
CA LEU A 135 -18.10 -12.15 7.29
C LEU A 135 -17.82 -13.64 7.29
N SER A 136 -18.00 -14.31 8.42
CA SER A 136 -17.92 -15.77 8.54
C SER A 136 -19.25 -16.30 9.03
N PHE A 137 -19.83 -17.27 8.32
CA PHE A 137 -21.13 -17.82 8.65
C PHE A 137 -21.10 -19.34 8.63
N ILE A 138 -21.61 -19.97 9.69
CA ILE A 138 -21.73 -21.41 9.87
C ILE A 138 -23.15 -21.81 9.44
N ILE A 139 -23.26 -22.34 8.23
CA ILE A 139 -24.55 -22.81 7.70
C ILE A 139 -24.99 -24.05 8.48
N SER A 140 -24.02 -24.96 8.74
CA SER A 140 -24.20 -26.15 9.57
C SER A 140 -22.84 -26.56 10.17
N PRO A 141 -22.77 -27.52 11.11
CA PRO A 141 -21.49 -27.99 11.64
C PRO A 141 -20.48 -28.45 10.58
N LYS A 142 -20.98 -28.83 9.39
CA LYS A 142 -20.18 -29.33 8.27
C LYS A 142 -19.97 -28.32 7.15
N HIS A 143 -20.69 -27.19 7.16
CA HIS A 143 -20.68 -26.20 6.07
C HIS A 143 -20.45 -24.81 6.59
N ARG A 144 -19.45 -24.13 6.04
CA ARG A 144 -19.08 -22.76 6.41
C ARG A 144 -18.85 -21.93 5.16
N MET A 145 -19.32 -20.70 5.21
CA MET A 145 -19.11 -19.69 4.18
C MET A 145 -18.37 -18.50 4.77
N THR A 146 -17.46 -17.92 4.00
CA THR A 146 -16.79 -16.69 4.37
C THR A 146 -16.76 -15.73 3.19
N PHE A 147 -17.10 -14.49 3.45
CA PHE A 147 -16.95 -13.37 2.51
C PHE A 147 -15.91 -12.41 3.06
N THR A 148 -14.93 -12.05 2.25
CA THR A 148 -13.86 -11.13 2.64
C THR A 148 -13.81 -9.96 1.68
N LEU A 149 -13.67 -8.76 2.21
CA LEU A 149 -13.50 -7.51 1.47
C LEU A 149 -12.23 -6.82 1.98
N VAL A 150 -11.41 -6.39 1.04
CA VAL A 150 -10.20 -5.58 1.32
C VAL A 150 -10.21 -4.36 0.41
N ASN A 151 -9.85 -3.22 0.97
CA ASN A 151 -9.63 -1.99 0.23
C ASN A 151 -8.43 -1.27 0.83
N GLY A 152 -7.54 -0.77 -0.01
CA GLY A 152 -6.37 -0.03 0.41
C GLY A 152 -6.06 1.08 -0.57
N LYS A 153 -5.59 2.20 -0.05
CA LYS A 153 -5.13 3.32 -0.84
C LYS A 153 -3.88 3.90 -0.21
N ASP A 154 -2.85 4.05 -1.03
CA ASP A 154 -1.60 4.70 -0.67
C ASP A 154 -1.37 5.89 -1.57
N SER A 155 -0.79 6.93 -1.04
CA SER A 155 -0.37 8.10 -1.79
C SER A 155 1.00 8.55 -1.31
N ILE A 156 1.90 8.73 -2.25
CA ILE A 156 3.23 9.29 -2.04
C ILE A 156 3.31 10.56 -2.84
N LEU A 157 3.67 11.65 -2.19
CA LEU A 157 3.93 12.94 -2.80
C LEU A 157 5.38 13.31 -2.49
N GLU A 158 6.16 13.49 -3.53
CA GLU A 158 7.54 13.96 -3.47
C GLU A 158 7.60 15.36 -4.05
N GLU A 159 8.19 16.26 -3.31
CA GLU A 159 8.45 17.63 -3.74
C GLU A 159 9.94 17.91 -3.61
N ARG A 160 10.56 18.37 -4.69
CA ARG A 160 11.99 18.67 -4.76
C ARG A 160 12.16 20.06 -5.31
N THR A 161 12.93 20.87 -4.60
CA THR A 161 13.30 22.22 -5.01
C THR A 161 14.80 22.27 -5.19
N TYR A 162 15.24 22.68 -6.37
CA TYR A 162 16.65 22.83 -6.73
C TYR A 162 16.96 24.30 -6.84
N TYR A 163 17.95 24.76 -6.09
CA TYR A 163 18.41 26.15 -6.11
C TYR A 163 19.70 26.24 -6.91
N GLY A 164 19.84 27.29 -7.74
CA GLY A 164 21.04 27.53 -8.53
C GLY A 164 21.22 26.56 -9.71
N PHE A 165 20.16 26.28 -10.42
CA PHE A 165 20.14 25.33 -11.53
C PHE A 165 21.07 25.70 -12.70
N ASN A 166 21.29 26.98 -12.92
CA ASN A 166 22.30 27.49 -13.84
C ASN A 166 23.32 28.29 -13.03
N ASN A 167 24.58 27.93 -13.04
CA ASN A 167 25.69 28.60 -12.34
C ASN A 167 25.82 30.13 -12.61
N ILE A 168 24.85 30.76 -13.26
CA ILE A 168 24.89 32.14 -13.73
C ILE A 168 24.10 33.08 -12.81
N LEU A 169 23.03 32.58 -12.15
CA LEU A 169 22.21 33.40 -11.24
C LEU A 169 21.74 32.51 -10.06
N GLU A 170 22.04 32.92 -8.83
CA GLU A 170 21.57 32.25 -7.59
C GLU A 170 20.02 32.22 -7.45
N SER A 171 19.29 32.89 -8.34
CA SER A 171 17.83 33.00 -8.33
C SER A 171 17.09 31.90 -9.10
N ASP A 172 17.81 31.03 -9.80
CA ASP A 172 17.17 30.01 -10.63
C ASP A 172 16.74 28.82 -9.79
N THR A 173 15.45 28.65 -9.64
CA THR A 173 14.84 27.58 -8.85
C THR A 173 14.04 26.65 -9.77
N ALA A 174 14.38 25.37 -9.79
CA ALA A 174 13.59 24.33 -10.44
C ALA A 174 12.75 23.57 -9.39
N TYR A 175 11.52 23.31 -9.71
CA TYR A 175 10.58 22.60 -8.83
C TYR A 175 10.02 21.35 -9.51
N ILE A 176 10.13 20.22 -8.82
CA ILE A 176 9.58 18.93 -9.28
C ILE A 176 8.60 18.43 -8.23
N ARG A 177 7.40 18.12 -8.67
CA ARG A 177 6.36 17.53 -7.85
C ARG A 177 5.88 16.22 -8.47
N GLU A 178 6.06 15.11 -7.75
CA GLU A 178 5.66 13.79 -8.18
C GLU A 178 4.68 13.19 -7.20
N LYS A 179 3.55 12.72 -7.72
CA LYS A 179 2.53 12.06 -6.92
C LYS A 179 2.25 10.68 -7.47
N ASN A 180 2.41 9.68 -6.61
CA ASN A 180 2.08 8.30 -6.93
C ASN A 180 0.94 7.83 -6.02
N THR A 181 -0.13 7.31 -6.59
CA THR A 181 -1.29 6.83 -5.86
C THR A 181 -1.58 5.40 -6.27
N PHE A 182 -1.58 4.51 -5.30
CA PHE A 182 -1.90 3.10 -5.45
C PHE A 182 -3.26 2.82 -4.81
N LYS A 183 -4.10 2.07 -5.51
CA LYS A 183 -5.37 1.59 -4.97
C LYS A 183 -5.47 0.09 -5.17
N ASN A 184 -5.91 -0.58 -4.14
CA ASN A 184 -6.13 -2.03 -4.11
C ASN A 184 -7.56 -2.29 -3.67
N PHE A 185 -8.29 -3.07 -4.43
CA PHE A 185 -9.61 -3.52 -4.05
C PHE A 185 -9.74 -5.01 -4.32
N GLY A 186 -10.21 -5.74 -3.34
CA GLY A 186 -10.39 -7.19 -3.48
C GLY A 186 -11.57 -7.70 -2.67
N HIS A 187 -12.24 -8.70 -3.22
CA HIS A 187 -13.24 -9.45 -2.49
C HIS A 187 -13.16 -10.93 -2.84
N SER A 188 -13.52 -11.76 -1.89
CA SER A 188 -13.56 -13.22 -2.07
C SER A 188 -14.72 -13.85 -1.33
N LEU A 189 -15.27 -14.87 -1.95
CA LEU A 189 -16.27 -15.77 -1.36
C LEU A 189 -15.66 -17.15 -1.28
N ASN A 190 -15.68 -17.74 -0.10
CA ASN A 190 -15.18 -19.08 0.12
C ASN A 190 -16.29 -19.94 0.76
N PHE A 191 -16.45 -21.15 0.25
CA PHE A 191 -17.36 -22.14 0.77
C PHE A 191 -16.58 -23.41 1.12
N TYR A 192 -16.65 -23.80 2.38
CA TYR A 192 -16.03 -25.02 2.92
C TYR A 192 -17.11 -26.02 3.28
N SER A 193 -16.99 -27.22 2.78
CA SER A 193 -17.97 -28.28 3.02
C SER A 193 -17.28 -29.59 3.36
N GLN A 194 -17.74 -30.21 4.44
CA GLN A 194 -17.38 -31.59 4.80
C GLN A 194 -18.61 -32.48 4.59
N TRP A 195 -18.67 -33.15 3.45
CA TRP A 195 -19.80 -34.01 3.08
C TRP A 195 -19.86 -35.25 3.98
N ASN A 196 -18.71 -35.85 4.22
CA ASN A 196 -18.56 -36.99 5.13
C ASN A 196 -17.10 -37.05 5.65
N ASN A 197 -16.72 -38.15 6.32
CA ASN A 197 -15.38 -38.30 6.89
C ASN A 197 -14.25 -38.38 5.83
N LYS A 198 -14.60 -38.73 4.58
CA LYS A 198 -13.63 -38.88 3.49
C LYS A 198 -13.59 -37.70 2.52
N TYR A 199 -14.73 -37.01 2.31
CA TYR A 199 -14.85 -35.99 1.30
C TYR A 199 -15.03 -34.60 1.90
N ARG A 200 -14.12 -33.69 1.52
CA ARG A 200 -14.15 -32.25 1.83
C ARG A 200 -13.99 -31.48 0.54
N THR A 201 -14.73 -30.39 0.41
CA THR A 201 -14.61 -29.47 -0.72
C THR A 201 -14.36 -28.06 -0.21
N HIS A 202 -13.55 -27.35 -0.95
CA HIS A 202 -13.35 -25.93 -0.77
C HIS A 202 -13.56 -25.25 -2.13
N PHE A 203 -14.59 -24.45 -2.21
CA PHE A 203 -14.87 -23.62 -3.37
C PHE A 203 -14.49 -22.17 -3.03
N SER A 204 -13.75 -21.53 -3.92
CA SER A 204 -13.30 -20.14 -3.74
C SER A 204 -13.49 -19.38 -5.04
N ILE A 205 -14.09 -18.20 -4.95
CA ILE A 205 -14.14 -17.23 -6.02
C ILE A 205 -13.62 -15.91 -5.48
N SER A 206 -12.74 -15.26 -6.22
CA SER A 206 -12.17 -13.98 -5.83
C SER A 206 -11.99 -13.06 -7.03
N ASN A 207 -12.14 -11.78 -6.76
CA ASN A 207 -11.82 -10.72 -7.71
C ASN A 207 -10.89 -9.73 -7.02
N TYR A 208 -9.89 -9.27 -7.74
CA TYR A 208 -8.92 -8.30 -7.28
C TYR A 208 -8.64 -7.29 -8.38
N SER A 209 -8.60 -6.02 -8.01
CA SER A 209 -8.20 -4.93 -8.89
C SER A 209 -7.09 -4.10 -8.25
N TYR A 210 -6.16 -3.68 -9.07
CA TYR A 210 -5.06 -2.80 -8.71
C TYR A 210 -5.05 -1.63 -9.69
N GLU A 211 -4.92 -0.42 -9.16
CA GLU A 211 -4.80 0.81 -9.92
C GLU A 211 -3.59 1.58 -9.41
N ASN A 212 -2.74 2.03 -10.33
CA ASN A 212 -1.63 2.94 -10.02
C ASN A 212 -1.75 4.19 -10.89
N LYS A 213 -1.80 5.35 -10.24
CA LYS A 213 -1.80 6.66 -10.90
C LYS A 213 -0.54 7.41 -10.54
N TYR A 214 0.26 7.70 -11.54
CA TYR A 214 1.45 8.52 -11.41
C TYR A 214 1.23 9.87 -12.09
N PHE A 215 1.56 10.92 -11.37
CA PHE A 215 1.54 12.29 -11.85
C PHE A 215 2.89 12.92 -11.57
N SER A 216 3.49 13.55 -12.57
CA SER A 216 4.72 14.35 -12.43
C SER A 216 4.52 15.72 -13.04
N LYS A 217 4.91 16.74 -12.30
CA LYS A 217 4.95 18.13 -12.74
C LYS A 217 6.33 18.67 -12.49
N GLN A 218 6.96 19.17 -13.53
CA GLN A 218 8.24 19.85 -13.47
C GLN A 218 8.07 21.30 -13.90
N THR A 219 8.63 22.22 -13.15
CA THR A 219 8.68 23.64 -13.48
C THR A 219 10.14 24.05 -13.39
N SER A 220 10.68 24.60 -14.49
CA SER A 220 12.03 25.13 -14.56
C SER A 220 11.98 26.55 -15.07
N PRO A 221 12.61 27.50 -14.40
CA PRO A 221 12.74 28.86 -14.89
C PRO A 221 13.91 28.89 -15.91
N TYR A 222 13.69 28.40 -17.11
CA TYR A 222 14.64 28.58 -18.19
C TYR A 222 14.33 29.89 -18.93
N GLU A 223 15.04 30.94 -18.61
CA GLU A 223 15.00 32.20 -19.38
C GLU A 223 15.99 32.08 -20.54
N ASN A 224 15.50 31.67 -21.69
CA ASN A 224 16.16 31.96 -22.95
C ASN A 224 15.35 33.10 -23.60
N ASN A 225 15.80 34.30 -23.55
CA ASN A 225 15.42 35.58 -24.17
C ASN A 225 14.03 35.78 -24.80
N ASN A 226 13.13 34.81 -24.69
CA ASN A 226 11.69 34.91 -25.01
C ASN A 226 10.97 33.83 -24.17
N SER A 227 10.78 34.12 -22.89
CA SER A 227 9.74 33.61 -22.00
C SER A 227 8.99 32.35 -22.44
N ILE A 228 9.38 31.18 -21.92
CA ILE A 228 8.35 30.14 -21.66
C ILE A 228 8.85 29.25 -20.51
N ILE A 229 8.12 29.32 -19.41
CA ILE A 229 8.17 28.33 -18.35
C ILE A 229 7.64 27.01 -18.92
N GLY A 230 8.51 26.06 -19.16
CA GLY A 230 8.11 24.72 -19.61
C GLY A 230 7.49 23.93 -18.47
N THR A 231 6.20 23.64 -18.54
CA THR A 231 5.55 22.71 -17.62
C THR A 231 5.28 21.41 -18.33
N ALA A 232 5.96 20.33 -17.91
CA ALA A 232 5.67 18.99 -18.43
C ALA A 232 4.81 18.22 -17.43
N ASN A 233 3.62 17.80 -17.86
CA ASN A 233 2.75 16.92 -17.09
C ASN A 233 2.80 15.51 -17.69
N ARG A 234 3.17 14.50 -16.91
CA ARG A 234 3.13 13.10 -17.34
C ARG A 234 2.11 12.36 -16.48
N PHE A 235 1.18 11.68 -17.16
CA PHE A 235 0.19 10.82 -16.52
C PHE A 235 0.42 9.38 -16.99
N HIS A 236 0.57 8.46 -16.04
CA HIS A 236 0.54 7.03 -16.31
C HIS A 236 -0.55 6.41 -15.46
N ASP A 237 -1.50 5.74 -16.11
CA ASP A 237 -2.55 4.96 -15.46
C ASP A 237 -2.32 3.48 -15.79
N LEU A 238 -2.05 2.69 -14.76
CA LEU A 238 -1.87 1.25 -14.87
C LEU A 238 -2.97 0.58 -14.03
N SER A 239 -3.84 -0.17 -14.68
CA SER A 239 -4.86 -0.95 -13.99
C SER A 239 -4.73 -2.43 -14.33
N ASP A 240 -4.79 -3.28 -13.31
CA ASP A 240 -4.83 -4.75 -13.48
C ASP A 240 -6.06 -5.31 -12.74
N ARG A 241 -6.76 -6.22 -13.40
CA ARG A 241 -7.90 -6.94 -12.85
C ARG A 241 -7.70 -8.42 -13.02
N SER A 242 -7.83 -9.18 -11.95
CA SER A 242 -7.83 -10.63 -12.01
C SER A 242 -9.08 -11.21 -11.34
N ILE A 243 -9.69 -12.19 -12.01
CA ILE A 243 -10.79 -13.01 -11.48
C ILE A 243 -10.24 -14.42 -11.36
N ARG A 244 -10.38 -15.03 -10.20
CA ARG A 244 -9.99 -16.42 -9.92
C ARG A 244 -11.10 -17.14 -9.19
#